data_53a0340b77a6126c71563bbb90878141
#
_entry.id   53a0340b77a6126c71563bbb90878141
#
_cell.length_a   1.000
_cell.length_b   1.000
_cell.length_c   1.000
_cell.angle_alpha   90.00
_cell.angle_beta   90.00
_cell.angle_gamma   90.00
#
_symmetry.space_group_name_H-M   'P 1'
#
loop_
_entity.id
_entity.type
_entity.pdbx_description
1 polymer ?
#
loop_
_entity_poly.entity_id
_entity_poly.type
_entity_poly.pdbx_seq_one_letter_code
_entity_poly.pdbx_strand_id
1 'polypeptide(L)'
;MLRRQAEQQVRETRIELMEMVATLERMKAALGETSPRPSPLDQVNELLHATADLRVESGNLSAAAVAKVFGISISQLAGWLGRTRQALSKTPDADLLQNELAYFERVARLRALIPKDGFVKWLRMPNSQLDGNPPLEILAAGKGQVVSDLVDDMLAGAPA
;
A
#
# COMPACT_ATOMS: atom_id res chain seq x y z
N MET A 1 -2.34 -55.96 27.59
CA MET A 1 -0.96 -55.46 27.53
C MET A 1 -0.73 -54.55 26.34
N LEU A 2 -1.11 -54.94 25.12
CA LEU A 2 -0.93 -54.12 23.89
C LEU A 2 -1.67 -52.79 23.91
N ARG A 3 -2.86 -52.70 24.49
CA ARG A 3 -3.63 -51.44 24.60
C ARG A 3 -2.93 -50.38 25.47
N ARG A 4 -2.36 -50.76 26.58
CA ARG A 4 -1.67 -49.83 27.47
C ARG A 4 -0.39 -49.27 26.86
N GLN A 5 0.33 -50.10 26.08
CA GLN A 5 1.53 -49.66 25.38
C GLN A 5 1.18 -48.67 24.25
N ALA A 6 0.10 -48.94 23.50
CA ALA A 6 -0.36 -48.05 22.45
C ALA A 6 -0.83 -46.68 23.02
N GLU A 7 -1.56 -46.70 24.13
CA GLU A 7 -1.99 -45.48 24.82
C GLU A 7 -0.81 -44.67 25.36
N GLN A 8 0.20 -45.33 25.86
CA GLN A 8 1.41 -44.68 26.35
C GLN A 8 2.21 -44.07 25.19
N GLN A 9 2.34 -44.77 24.08
CA GLN A 9 3.00 -44.29 22.86
C GLN A 9 2.30 -43.03 22.31
N VAL A 10 0.98 -43.05 22.27
CA VAL A 10 0.19 -41.89 21.84
C VAL A 10 0.38 -40.69 22.78
N ARG A 11 0.44 -40.91 24.07
CA ARG A 11 0.70 -39.83 25.04
C ARG A 11 2.08 -39.22 24.87
N GLU A 12 3.10 -40.05 24.71
CA GLU A 12 4.49 -39.59 24.51
C GLU A 12 4.62 -38.80 23.22
N THR A 13 4.07 -39.29 22.12
CA THR A 13 4.06 -38.61 20.84
C THR A 13 3.33 -37.26 20.91
N ARG A 14 2.22 -37.20 21.64
CA ARG A 14 1.45 -35.98 21.85
C ARG A 14 2.24 -34.94 22.66
N ILE A 15 2.96 -35.35 23.68
CA ILE A 15 3.83 -34.47 24.48
C ILE A 15 4.97 -33.92 23.62
N GLU A 16 5.61 -34.74 22.81
CA GLU A 16 6.68 -34.33 21.90
C GLU A 16 6.19 -33.33 20.89
N LEU A 17 5.00 -33.52 20.28
CA LEU A 17 4.37 -32.58 19.36
C LEU A 17 4.05 -31.25 20.05
N MET A 18 3.53 -31.28 21.26
CA MET A 18 3.25 -30.06 22.02
C MET A 18 4.52 -29.29 22.37
N GLU A 19 5.60 -29.96 22.71
CA GLU A 19 6.91 -29.33 22.95
C GLU A 19 7.50 -28.75 21.69
N MET A 20 7.38 -29.42 20.53
CA MET A 20 7.80 -28.89 19.23
C MET A 20 7.03 -27.64 18.85
N VAL A 21 5.72 -27.63 19.02
CA VAL A 21 4.88 -26.45 18.76
C VAL A 21 5.26 -25.29 19.66
N ALA A 22 5.47 -25.54 20.95
CA ALA A 22 5.89 -24.52 21.91
C ALA A 22 7.27 -23.95 21.56
N THR A 23 8.19 -24.79 21.10
CA THR A 23 9.53 -24.36 20.65
C THR A 23 9.45 -23.53 19.39
N LEU A 24 8.62 -23.92 18.40
CA LEU A 24 8.38 -23.17 17.18
C LEU A 24 7.77 -21.80 17.46
N GLU A 25 6.83 -21.72 18.38
CA GLU A 25 6.23 -20.43 18.77
C GLU A 25 7.24 -19.52 19.47
N ARG A 26 8.10 -20.06 20.33
CA ARG A 26 9.20 -19.30 20.94
C ARG A 26 10.21 -18.82 19.91
N MET A 27 10.59 -19.64 18.94
CA MET A 27 11.49 -19.26 17.86
C MET A 27 10.85 -18.19 16.96
N LYS A 28 9.57 -18.32 16.66
CA LYS A 28 8.81 -17.35 15.90
C LYS A 28 8.71 -16.00 16.63
N ALA A 29 8.45 -16.03 17.93
CA ALA A 29 8.45 -14.84 18.78
C ALA A 29 9.84 -14.20 18.87
N ALA A 30 10.92 -15.01 18.92
CA ALA A 30 12.29 -14.50 18.96
C ALA A 30 12.78 -13.90 17.63
N LEU A 31 12.24 -14.36 16.49
CA LEU A 31 12.72 -13.98 15.16
C LEU A 31 11.86 -12.92 14.45
N GLY A 32 10.59 -12.79 14.78
CA GLY A 32 9.68 -11.98 13.98
C GLY A 32 8.75 -11.05 14.72
N GLU A 33 8.30 -11.43 15.88
CA GLU A 33 7.29 -10.66 16.64
C GLU A 33 7.89 -9.75 17.69
N THR A 34 9.15 -9.92 18.00
CA THR A 34 9.96 -8.98 18.77
C THR A 34 10.58 -7.90 17.91
N SER A 35 10.27 -7.85 16.62
CA SER A 35 10.51 -6.64 15.84
C SER A 35 9.78 -5.51 16.55
N PRO A 36 10.50 -4.56 17.14
CA PRO A 36 9.85 -3.38 17.69
C PRO A 36 8.96 -2.80 16.58
N ARG A 37 7.84 -2.21 16.95
CA ARG A 37 7.08 -1.39 16.01
C ARG A 37 8.09 -0.55 15.23
N PRO A 38 7.99 -0.51 13.90
CA PRO A 38 8.93 0.25 13.12
C PRO A 38 9.05 1.65 13.72
N SER A 39 10.26 2.13 13.89
CA SER A 39 10.48 3.48 14.42
C SER A 39 9.78 4.49 13.50
N PRO A 40 9.46 5.69 13.96
CA PRO A 40 8.92 6.74 13.08
C PRO A 40 9.78 6.97 11.83
N LEU A 41 11.10 6.83 11.96
CA LEU A 41 12.03 6.94 10.82
C LEU A 41 11.87 5.78 9.83
N ASP A 42 11.66 4.56 10.31
CA ASP A 42 11.44 3.40 9.44
C ASP A 42 10.12 3.53 8.67
N GLN A 43 9.08 4.01 9.32
CA GLN A 43 7.79 4.28 8.69
C GLN A 43 7.90 5.36 7.60
N VAL A 44 8.62 6.43 7.88
CA VAL A 44 8.88 7.48 6.88
C VAL A 44 9.67 6.93 5.70
N ASN A 45 10.70 6.12 5.95
CA ASN A 45 11.47 5.48 4.90
C ASN A 45 10.61 4.54 4.04
N GLU A 46 9.75 3.74 4.64
CA GLU A 46 8.82 2.88 3.91
C GLU A 46 7.88 3.70 3.01
N LEU A 47 7.33 4.79 3.52
CA LEU A 47 6.46 5.68 2.74
C LEU A 47 7.23 6.34 1.58
N LEU A 48 8.45 6.78 1.81
CA LEU A 48 9.30 7.36 0.76
C LEU A 48 9.65 6.32 -0.32
N HIS A 49 9.95 5.09 0.08
CA HIS A 49 10.21 4.00 -0.86
C HIS A 49 8.97 3.59 -1.66
N ALA A 50 7.80 3.65 -1.03
CA ALA A 50 6.55 3.32 -1.69
C ALA A 50 6.20 4.27 -2.85
N THR A 51 6.74 5.49 -2.87
CA THR A 51 6.49 6.50 -3.90
C THR A 51 7.73 6.93 -4.67
N ALA A 52 8.87 6.29 -4.44
CA ALA A 52 10.13 6.64 -5.11
C ALA A 52 10.05 6.47 -6.64
N ASP A 53 9.28 5.52 -7.12
CA ASP A 53 9.05 5.26 -8.55
C ASP A 53 8.21 6.34 -9.26
N LEU A 54 7.58 7.25 -8.52
CA LEU A 54 6.85 8.38 -9.07
C LEU A 54 7.72 9.59 -9.36
N ARG A 55 8.96 9.58 -8.90
CA ARG A 55 9.89 10.71 -9.03
C ARG A 55 10.97 10.41 -10.06
N VAL A 56 11.41 11.46 -10.75
CA VAL A 56 12.57 11.45 -11.64
C VAL A 56 13.82 11.89 -10.88
N GLU A 57 14.99 11.85 -11.54
CA GLU A 57 16.29 12.17 -10.91
C GLU A 57 16.33 13.57 -10.29
N SER A 58 15.63 14.53 -10.85
CA SER A 58 15.54 15.90 -10.30
C SER A 58 14.79 15.97 -8.96
N GLY A 59 14.12 14.90 -8.56
CA GLY A 59 13.24 14.86 -7.41
C GLY A 59 11.79 15.23 -7.71
N ASN A 60 11.48 15.71 -8.92
CA ASN A 60 10.12 16.05 -9.31
C ASN A 60 9.28 14.80 -9.57
N LEU A 61 7.99 14.93 -9.29
CA LEU A 61 6.99 13.91 -9.63
C LEU A 61 6.77 13.91 -11.15
N SER A 62 6.63 12.72 -11.72
CA SER A 62 6.39 12.52 -13.15
C SER A 62 4.95 12.09 -13.40
N ALA A 63 4.23 12.84 -14.24
CA ALA A 63 2.89 12.46 -14.67
C ALA A 63 2.87 11.11 -15.40
N ALA A 64 3.90 10.78 -16.17
CA ALA A 64 4.02 9.49 -16.83
C ALA A 64 4.11 8.34 -15.83
N ALA A 65 4.90 8.50 -14.77
CA ALA A 65 5.02 7.51 -13.69
C ALA A 65 3.71 7.38 -12.90
N VAL A 66 3.06 8.48 -12.60
CA VAL A 66 1.75 8.51 -11.93
C VAL A 66 0.71 7.75 -12.75
N ALA A 67 0.59 8.05 -14.04
CA ALA A 67 -0.36 7.36 -14.92
C ALA A 67 -0.13 5.84 -14.92
N LYS A 68 1.12 5.41 -15.00
CA LYS A 68 1.50 3.99 -14.97
C LYS A 68 1.10 3.31 -13.66
N VAL A 69 1.38 3.93 -12.53
CA VAL A 69 1.09 3.37 -11.19
C VAL A 69 -0.42 3.30 -10.95
N PHE A 70 -1.17 4.30 -11.39
CA PHE A 70 -2.64 4.35 -11.24
C PHE A 70 -3.37 3.52 -12.30
N GLY A 71 -2.68 2.97 -13.28
CA GLY A 71 -3.29 2.15 -14.32
C GLY A 71 -4.18 2.94 -15.27
N ILE A 72 -3.84 4.20 -15.53
CA ILE A 72 -4.56 5.10 -16.43
C ILE A 72 -3.66 5.56 -17.58
N SER A 73 -4.27 6.05 -18.65
CA SER A 73 -3.52 6.63 -19.76
C SER A 73 -3.07 8.06 -19.46
N ILE A 74 -2.05 8.52 -20.16
CA ILE A 74 -1.61 9.93 -20.12
C ILE A 74 -2.75 10.86 -20.54
N SER A 75 -3.55 10.45 -21.52
CA SER A 75 -4.72 11.22 -21.96
C SER A 75 -5.76 11.41 -20.86
N GLN A 76 -6.04 10.36 -20.08
CA GLN A 76 -6.96 10.44 -18.95
C GLN A 76 -6.42 11.37 -17.87
N LEU A 77 -5.15 11.22 -17.51
CA LEU A 77 -4.53 12.08 -16.50
C LEU A 77 -4.50 13.53 -16.97
N ALA A 78 -4.16 13.79 -18.23
CA ALA A 78 -4.18 15.13 -18.80
C ALA A 78 -5.57 15.78 -18.69
N GLY A 79 -6.62 15.02 -19.00
CA GLY A 79 -7.99 15.49 -18.85
C GLY A 79 -8.33 15.86 -17.40
N TRP A 80 -7.90 15.07 -16.44
CA TRP A 80 -8.13 15.34 -15.01
C TRP A 80 -7.37 16.58 -14.51
N LEU A 81 -6.18 16.82 -15.04
CA LEU A 81 -5.35 17.98 -14.71
C LEU A 81 -5.70 19.23 -15.50
N GLY A 82 -6.66 19.16 -16.42
CA GLY A 82 -6.99 20.28 -17.30
C GLY A 82 -5.86 20.66 -18.28
N ARG A 83 -5.06 19.66 -18.69
CA ARG A 83 -3.91 19.82 -19.58
C ARG A 83 -4.11 19.03 -20.87
N THR A 84 -3.32 19.35 -21.90
CA THR A 84 -3.29 18.54 -23.12
C THR A 84 -2.39 17.31 -22.91
N ARG A 85 -2.71 16.22 -23.62
CA ARG A 85 -1.87 15.03 -23.66
C ARG A 85 -0.43 15.36 -24.08
N GLN A 86 -0.29 16.22 -25.09
CA GLN A 86 1.01 16.63 -25.63
C GLN A 86 1.84 17.38 -24.59
N ALA A 87 1.23 18.29 -23.84
CA ALA A 87 1.91 19.01 -22.76
C ALA A 87 2.43 18.08 -21.69
N LEU A 88 1.62 17.10 -21.25
CA LEU A 88 2.04 16.10 -20.27
C LEU A 88 3.12 15.17 -20.80
N SER A 89 3.02 14.73 -22.06
CA SER A 89 4.01 13.84 -22.67
C SER A 89 5.35 14.53 -22.90
N LYS A 90 5.34 15.82 -23.20
CA LYS A 90 6.55 16.60 -23.50
C LYS A 90 7.32 16.94 -22.22
N THR A 91 6.62 17.34 -21.16
CA THR A 91 7.22 17.73 -19.88
C THR A 91 6.45 17.09 -18.71
N PRO A 92 6.57 15.76 -18.53
CA PRO A 92 5.79 15.06 -17.50
C PRO A 92 6.19 15.41 -16.07
N ASP A 93 7.37 15.96 -15.89
CA ASP A 93 7.95 16.36 -14.60
C ASP A 93 7.98 17.88 -14.39
N ALA A 94 7.19 18.63 -15.15
CA ALA A 94 7.15 20.09 -15.09
C ALA A 94 6.82 20.60 -13.67
N ASP A 95 7.44 21.69 -13.27
CA ASP A 95 7.24 22.30 -11.95
C ASP A 95 5.78 22.70 -11.72
N LEU A 96 5.08 23.14 -12.77
CA LEU A 96 3.66 23.51 -12.71
C LEU A 96 2.74 22.35 -12.31
N LEU A 97 3.17 21.11 -12.51
CA LEU A 97 2.38 19.91 -12.21
C LEU A 97 2.57 19.41 -10.79
N GLN A 98 3.60 19.86 -10.07
CA GLN A 98 4.00 19.25 -8.81
C GLN A 98 2.92 19.35 -7.72
N ASN A 99 2.23 20.45 -7.60
CA ASN A 99 1.17 20.62 -6.62
C ASN A 99 -0.01 19.66 -6.86
N GLU A 100 -0.38 19.47 -8.12
CA GLU A 100 -1.47 18.57 -8.51
C GLU A 100 -1.06 17.11 -8.38
N LEU A 101 0.16 16.77 -8.80
CA LEU A 101 0.71 15.42 -8.69
C LEU A 101 0.98 15.00 -7.24
N ALA A 102 1.15 15.95 -6.32
CA ALA A 102 1.36 15.67 -4.90
C ALA A 102 0.18 14.90 -4.29
N TYR A 103 -1.05 15.15 -4.70
CA TYR A 103 -2.22 14.39 -4.25
C TYR A 103 -2.14 12.94 -4.69
N PHE A 104 -1.71 12.69 -5.91
CA PHE A 104 -1.51 11.33 -6.44
C PHE A 104 -0.40 10.60 -5.68
N GLU A 105 0.69 11.28 -5.35
CA GLU A 105 1.75 10.69 -4.51
C GLU A 105 1.22 10.30 -3.13
N ARG A 106 0.45 11.17 -2.48
CA ARG A 106 -0.16 10.86 -1.18
C ARG A 106 -1.06 9.63 -1.26
N VAL A 107 -1.87 9.51 -2.29
CA VAL A 107 -2.72 8.33 -2.52
C VAL A 107 -1.86 7.08 -2.77
N ALA A 108 -0.80 7.20 -3.55
CA ALA A 108 0.10 6.09 -3.86
C ALA A 108 0.86 5.55 -2.64
N ARG A 109 0.94 6.31 -1.54
CA ARG A 109 1.51 5.83 -0.26
C ARG A 109 0.76 4.62 0.31
N LEU A 110 -0.48 4.41 -0.10
CA LEU A 110 -1.24 3.22 0.26
C LEU A 110 -0.53 1.92 -0.17
N ARG A 111 0.33 1.99 -1.16
CA ARG A 111 1.16 0.86 -1.62
C ARG A 111 2.15 0.37 -0.56
N ALA A 112 2.38 1.12 0.51
CA ALA A 112 3.12 0.65 1.68
C ALA A 112 2.33 -0.36 2.51
N LEU A 113 0.99 -0.33 2.44
CA LEU A 113 0.10 -1.20 3.21
C LEU A 113 -0.43 -2.38 2.39
N ILE A 114 -0.63 -2.21 1.09
CA ILE A 114 -1.23 -3.21 0.21
C ILE A 114 -0.32 -3.52 -0.97
N PRO A 115 -0.38 -4.76 -1.52
CA PRO A 115 0.38 -5.13 -2.71
C PRO A 115 0.03 -4.25 -3.91
N LYS A 116 0.98 -4.11 -4.85
CA LYS A 116 0.80 -3.29 -6.07
C LYS A 116 -0.48 -3.63 -6.84
N ASP A 117 -0.78 -4.93 -7.00
CA ASP A 117 -1.99 -5.39 -7.69
C ASP A 117 -3.25 -5.00 -6.91
N GLY A 118 -3.20 -5.03 -5.60
CA GLY A 118 -4.29 -4.62 -4.73
C GLY A 118 -4.57 -3.12 -4.81
N PHE A 119 -3.55 -2.29 -5.03
CA PHE A 119 -3.71 -0.85 -5.15
C PHE A 119 -4.58 -0.45 -6.34
N VAL A 120 -4.31 -0.99 -7.53
CA VAL A 120 -5.12 -0.70 -8.73
C VAL A 120 -6.55 -1.20 -8.55
N LYS A 121 -6.75 -2.37 -7.95
CA LYS A 121 -8.08 -2.88 -7.62
C LYS A 121 -8.81 -1.96 -6.66
N TRP A 122 -8.14 -1.52 -5.59
CA TRP A 122 -8.71 -0.61 -4.61
C TRP A 122 -9.19 0.70 -5.25
N LEU A 123 -8.42 1.26 -6.16
CA LEU A 123 -8.79 2.48 -6.89
C LEU A 123 -10.09 2.34 -7.69
N ARG A 124 -10.40 1.13 -8.13
CA ARG A 124 -11.57 0.84 -8.99
C ARG A 124 -12.76 0.26 -8.24
N MET A 125 -12.59 -0.06 -6.97
CA MET A 125 -13.66 -0.63 -6.14
C MET A 125 -14.49 0.47 -5.46
N PRO A 126 -15.83 0.30 -5.38
CA PRO A 126 -16.65 1.19 -4.57
C PRO A 126 -16.15 1.24 -3.12
N ASN A 127 -16.12 2.45 -2.56
CA ASN A 127 -15.65 2.67 -1.19
C ASN A 127 -16.73 3.39 -0.38
N SER A 128 -17.11 2.79 0.75
CA SER A 128 -18.14 3.35 1.63
C SER A 128 -17.76 4.70 2.24
N GLN A 129 -16.48 4.96 2.41
CA GLN A 129 -15.96 6.24 2.90
C GLN A 129 -16.04 7.36 1.83
N LEU A 130 -16.33 6.99 0.59
CA LEU A 130 -16.47 7.91 -0.55
C LEU A 130 -17.90 7.83 -1.14
N ASP A 131 -18.90 7.62 -0.30
CA ASP A 131 -20.29 7.51 -0.70
C ASP A 131 -20.57 6.40 -1.75
N GLY A 132 -19.80 5.32 -1.68
CA GLY A 132 -19.90 4.20 -2.61
C GLY A 132 -19.22 4.43 -3.95
N ASN A 133 -18.50 5.53 -4.13
CA ASN A 133 -17.75 5.81 -5.36
C ASN A 133 -16.37 5.18 -5.31
N PRO A 134 -15.83 4.68 -6.43
CA PRO A 134 -14.43 4.28 -6.51
C PRO A 134 -13.49 5.48 -6.31
N PRO A 135 -12.37 5.32 -5.61
CA PRO A 135 -11.39 6.38 -5.45
C PRO A 135 -10.95 7.03 -6.76
N LEU A 136 -10.84 6.22 -7.82
CA LEU A 136 -10.42 6.70 -9.14
C LEU A 136 -11.41 7.71 -9.73
N GLU A 137 -12.71 7.53 -9.52
CA GLU A 137 -13.74 8.49 -9.97
C GLU A 137 -13.65 9.82 -9.22
N ILE A 138 -13.32 9.77 -7.93
CA ILE A 138 -13.13 10.98 -7.13
C ILE A 138 -11.89 11.76 -7.60
N LEU A 139 -10.81 11.05 -7.92
CA LEU A 139 -9.62 11.65 -8.54
C LEU A 139 -9.94 12.27 -9.91
N ALA A 140 -10.70 11.58 -10.73
CA ALA A 140 -11.13 12.08 -12.06
C ALA A 140 -11.98 13.35 -11.96
N ALA A 141 -12.75 13.49 -10.87
CA ALA A 141 -13.56 14.68 -10.61
C ALA A 141 -12.76 15.89 -10.07
N GLY A 142 -11.44 15.76 -9.94
CA GLY A 142 -10.57 16.80 -9.39
C GLY A 142 -10.59 16.92 -7.88
N LYS A 143 -11.11 15.91 -7.18
CA LYS A 143 -11.21 15.86 -5.72
C LYS A 143 -10.10 15.00 -5.10
N GLY A 144 -8.88 15.15 -5.58
CA GLY A 144 -7.71 14.39 -5.11
C GLY A 144 -7.45 14.55 -3.61
N GLN A 145 -7.77 15.70 -3.04
CA GLN A 145 -7.63 15.93 -1.60
C GLN A 145 -8.49 14.97 -0.78
N VAL A 146 -9.71 14.71 -1.19
CA VAL A 146 -10.62 13.79 -0.49
C VAL A 146 -10.02 12.39 -0.41
N VAL A 147 -9.50 11.87 -1.52
CA VAL A 147 -8.89 10.55 -1.58
C VAL A 147 -7.57 10.52 -0.81
N SER A 148 -6.75 11.55 -0.91
CA SER A 148 -5.49 11.63 -0.18
C SER A 148 -5.70 11.70 1.33
N ASP A 149 -6.71 12.41 1.80
CA ASP A 149 -7.06 12.46 3.22
C ASP A 149 -7.53 11.09 3.72
N LEU A 150 -8.33 10.37 2.93
CA LEU A 150 -8.74 9.00 3.26
C LEU A 150 -7.52 8.07 3.39
N VAL A 151 -6.58 8.14 2.47
CA VAL A 151 -5.35 7.33 2.53
C VAL A 151 -4.51 7.71 3.75
N ASP A 152 -4.37 8.98 4.06
CA ASP A 152 -3.64 9.43 5.25
C ASP A 152 -4.27 8.87 6.53
N ASP A 153 -5.60 8.84 6.62
CA ASP A 153 -6.33 8.23 7.73
C ASP A 153 -6.07 6.71 7.81
N MET A 154 -6.06 6.01 6.69
CA MET A 154 -5.72 4.59 6.63
C MET A 154 -4.29 4.33 7.09
N LEU A 155 -3.34 5.15 6.66
CA LEU A 155 -1.94 5.06 7.08
C LEU A 155 -1.73 5.35 8.57
N ALA A 156 -2.57 6.21 9.13
CA ALA A 156 -2.57 6.49 10.57
C ALA A 156 -3.23 5.39 11.41
N GLY A 157 -3.77 4.33 10.78
CA GLY A 157 -4.42 3.22 11.45
C GLY A 157 -5.90 3.45 11.78
N ALA A 158 -6.51 4.48 11.21
CA ALA A 158 -7.95 4.67 11.32
C ALA A 158 -8.71 3.56 10.56
N PRO A 159 -9.85 3.08 11.06
CA PRO A 159 -10.66 2.12 10.32
C PRO A 159 -11.20 2.78 9.04
N ALA A 160 -10.94 2.10 7.94
CA ALA A 160 -11.43 2.52 6.63
C ALA A 160 -12.89 2.12 6.43
#